data_907f50638336b9b6fc3b9decd5f28433
#
_entry.id   907f50638336b9b6fc3b9decd5f28433
#
_cell.length_a   1.000
_cell.length_b   1.000
_cell.length_c   1.000
_cell.angle_alpha   90.00
_cell.angle_beta   90.00
_cell.angle_gamma   90.00
#
_symmetry.space_group_name_H-M   'P 1'
#
loop_
_entity.id
_entity.type
_entity.pdbx_description
1 polymer ?
#
loop_
_entity_poly.entity_id
_entity_poly.type
_entity_poly.pdbx_seq_one_letter_code
_entity_poly.pdbx_strand_id
1 'polypeptide(L)'
;FIPEYPVGTSGDIVKMIRDFVPVARAIVGVKNLKIITFGPRPQDFFACNAPIKGLYELGVEIEENSELDLLVSFKEHENDPRIDGVCADMAKEMGEGNYYSDLNRRMAQFELTLLDWAEKHKGSKKYVAFADKCWPAFPSQFGFEPCYVNSRLVSRGIPVSCEVDIYGALSEYIGLCISADAVTLLDINNSVPQYIYDEDIKGKYDYALTDTFMGFHCGNTPECKMCSTRAVKYQLIQHRLLEPAGSDPDFTRGTLEGDIAASDITFYRLQCDSEGELRAYIAEGEILDVPTRSFGGIGIFAIPEMGRFYRHVLVEKRYPHHGAVAFGHYGKLLFDLFRYLGIKDIGFNQPKGMLYPSENPFVK
;
A
#
# COMPACT_ATOMS: atom_id res chain seq x y z
N PHE A 1 16.44 -16.00 16.39
CA PHE A 1 15.22 -15.59 17.11
C PHE A 1 15.24 -16.14 18.52
N ILE A 2 15.07 -15.29 19.49
CA ILE A 2 14.93 -15.67 20.91
C ILE A 2 13.50 -15.30 21.32
N PRO A 3 12.68 -16.28 21.73
CA PRO A 3 11.31 -15.99 22.15
C PRO A 3 11.28 -15.14 23.42
N GLU A 4 10.20 -14.41 23.62
CA GLU A 4 10.00 -13.51 24.77
C GLU A 4 10.09 -14.24 26.12
N TYR A 5 9.59 -15.47 26.17
CA TYR A 5 9.64 -16.37 27.34
C TYR A 5 10.37 -17.66 26.98
N PRO A 6 11.72 -17.69 27.00
CA PRO A 6 12.48 -18.88 26.64
C PRO A 6 12.31 -20.04 27.64
N VAL A 7 11.83 -19.72 28.83
CA VAL A 7 11.45 -20.70 29.87
C VAL A 7 10.04 -20.37 30.36
N GLY A 8 9.10 -21.30 30.20
CA GLY A 8 7.71 -21.04 30.54
C GLY A 8 6.90 -22.35 30.67
N THR A 9 5.61 -22.19 30.93
CA THR A 9 4.64 -23.28 30.97
C THR A 9 4.31 -23.76 29.56
N SER A 10 3.61 -24.90 29.43
CA SER A 10 3.09 -25.37 28.15
C SER A 10 2.14 -24.34 27.47
N GLY A 11 1.39 -23.57 28.27
CA GLY A 11 0.54 -22.50 27.78
C GLY A 11 1.34 -21.36 27.16
N ASP A 12 2.45 -20.96 27.77
CA ASP A 12 3.36 -19.93 27.23
C ASP A 12 3.98 -20.38 25.91
N ILE A 13 4.38 -21.66 25.81
CA ILE A 13 4.93 -22.24 24.57
C ILE A 13 3.88 -22.22 23.46
N VAL A 14 2.65 -22.63 23.72
CA VAL A 14 1.56 -22.62 22.73
C VAL A 14 1.29 -21.19 22.24
N LYS A 15 1.29 -20.21 23.15
CA LYS A 15 1.13 -18.79 22.79
C LYS A 15 2.27 -18.33 21.88
N MET A 16 3.52 -18.58 22.24
CA MET A 16 4.69 -18.21 21.43
C MET A 16 4.68 -18.83 20.05
N ILE A 17 4.28 -20.11 19.92
CA ILE A 17 4.15 -20.78 18.62
C ILE A 17 3.06 -20.08 17.79
N ARG A 18 1.93 -19.79 18.39
CA ARG A 18 0.80 -19.11 17.71
C ARG A 18 1.21 -17.72 17.23
N ASP A 19 1.91 -16.95 18.06
CA ASP A 19 2.40 -15.62 17.70
C ASP A 19 3.48 -15.69 16.60
N PHE A 20 4.26 -16.77 16.55
CA PHE A 20 5.30 -16.94 15.52
C PHE A 20 4.77 -17.40 14.16
N VAL A 21 3.59 -18.01 14.08
CA VAL A 21 3.03 -18.52 12.80
C VAL A 21 2.92 -17.42 11.72
N PRO A 22 2.39 -16.22 11.97
CA PRO A 22 2.39 -15.13 10.99
C PRO A 22 3.81 -14.72 10.55
N VAL A 23 4.75 -14.66 11.49
CA VAL A 23 6.15 -14.34 11.22
C VAL A 23 6.78 -15.39 10.31
N ALA A 24 6.59 -16.68 10.61
CA ALA A 24 7.07 -17.79 9.79
C ALA A 24 6.45 -17.76 8.38
N ARG A 25 5.16 -17.46 8.26
CA ARG A 25 4.48 -17.28 6.97
C ARG A 25 5.12 -16.16 6.16
N ALA A 26 5.42 -15.02 6.77
CA ALA A 26 6.09 -13.90 6.10
C ALA A 26 7.51 -14.24 5.66
N ILE A 27 8.30 -14.93 6.49
CA ILE A 27 9.65 -15.39 6.14
C ILE A 27 9.61 -16.31 4.92
N VAL A 28 8.74 -17.31 4.93
CA VAL A 28 8.58 -18.24 3.82
C VAL A 28 8.02 -17.54 2.59
N GLY A 29 7.07 -16.63 2.79
CA GLY A 29 6.48 -15.83 1.73
C GLY A 29 7.51 -14.98 1.01
N VAL A 30 8.28 -14.16 1.72
CA VAL A 30 9.30 -13.27 1.16
C VAL A 30 10.35 -14.06 0.36
N LYS A 31 10.83 -15.18 0.86
CA LYS A 31 11.77 -16.05 0.13
C LYS A 31 11.20 -16.64 -1.16
N ASN A 32 9.89 -16.72 -1.27
CA ASN A 32 9.20 -17.26 -2.44
C ASN A 32 8.46 -16.18 -3.25
N LEU A 33 8.81 -14.91 -3.07
CA LEU A 33 8.21 -13.77 -3.75
C LEU A 33 9.00 -13.40 -5.01
N LYS A 34 8.26 -13.11 -6.08
CA LYS A 34 8.74 -12.35 -7.23
C LYS A 34 7.97 -11.03 -7.31
N ILE A 35 8.67 -9.93 -7.50
CA ILE A 35 8.07 -8.63 -7.80
C ILE A 35 8.26 -8.39 -9.29
N ILE A 36 7.15 -8.16 -9.98
CA ILE A 36 7.12 -7.89 -11.43
C ILE A 36 6.82 -6.40 -11.61
N THR A 37 7.66 -5.70 -12.36
CA THR A 37 7.49 -4.27 -12.62
C THR A 37 7.15 -4.02 -14.07
N PHE A 38 6.40 -2.93 -14.32
CA PHE A 38 6.10 -2.44 -15.66
C PHE A 38 6.58 -0.99 -15.82
N GLY A 39 7.70 -0.86 -16.51
CA GLY A 39 8.39 0.40 -16.76
C GLY A 39 9.29 0.86 -15.61
N PRO A 40 10.06 1.94 -15.81
CA PRO A 40 10.71 2.65 -14.73
C PRO A 40 9.65 3.44 -13.94
N ARG A 41 10.00 3.85 -12.70
CA ARG A 41 9.19 4.81 -11.96
C ARG A 41 8.80 6.02 -12.84
N PRO A 42 7.72 6.74 -12.55
CA PRO A 42 7.42 8.01 -13.21
C PRO A 42 8.57 9.01 -13.04
N GLN A 43 8.76 9.93 -14.01
CA GLN A 43 9.96 10.76 -14.14
C GLN A 43 10.37 11.49 -12.85
N ASP A 44 9.43 12.15 -12.19
CA ASP A 44 9.71 12.99 -11.03
C ASP A 44 9.57 12.25 -9.69
N PHE A 45 9.26 10.94 -9.73
CA PHE A 45 8.93 10.17 -8.54
C PHE A 45 10.17 9.51 -7.91
N PHE A 46 11.14 10.32 -7.48
CA PHE A 46 12.39 9.84 -6.88
C PHE A 46 12.19 9.05 -5.59
N ALA A 47 11.07 9.24 -4.90
CA ALA A 47 10.71 8.52 -3.68
C ALA A 47 10.71 7.00 -3.84
N CYS A 48 10.36 6.50 -5.04
CA CYS A 48 10.33 5.07 -5.34
C CYS A 48 11.66 4.50 -5.84
N ASN A 49 12.71 5.33 -5.92
CA ASN A 49 14.02 4.91 -6.40
C ASN A 49 14.89 4.42 -5.23
N ALA A 50 15.11 3.12 -5.15
CA ALA A 50 15.97 2.51 -4.13
C ALA A 50 16.79 1.36 -4.72
N PRO A 51 18.00 1.08 -4.17
CA PRO A 51 18.80 -0.05 -4.62
C PRO A 51 18.07 -1.38 -4.43
N ILE A 52 18.00 -2.19 -5.48
CA ILE A 52 17.33 -3.51 -5.45
C ILE A 52 18.20 -4.63 -4.84
N LYS A 53 19.45 -4.36 -4.53
CA LYS A 53 20.39 -5.34 -3.96
C LYS A 53 19.83 -5.99 -2.68
N GLY A 54 19.27 -5.22 -1.77
CA GLY A 54 18.71 -5.73 -0.53
C GLY A 54 17.54 -6.72 -0.73
N LEU A 55 16.83 -6.63 -1.85
CA LEU A 55 15.74 -7.57 -2.19
C LEU A 55 16.30 -8.95 -2.53
N TYR A 56 17.38 -9.01 -3.27
CA TYR A 56 18.06 -10.29 -3.58
C TYR A 56 18.63 -10.96 -2.33
N GLU A 57 19.10 -10.18 -1.36
CA GLU A 57 19.58 -10.71 -0.07
C GLU A 57 18.46 -11.35 0.74
N LEU A 58 17.21 -10.86 0.60
CA LEU A 58 16.02 -11.46 1.17
C LEU A 58 15.51 -12.68 0.38
N GLY A 59 16.07 -12.94 -0.79
CA GLY A 59 15.63 -14.01 -1.71
C GLY A 59 14.46 -13.60 -2.59
N VAL A 60 14.13 -12.31 -2.67
CA VAL A 60 13.09 -11.78 -3.57
C VAL A 60 13.67 -11.67 -4.98
N GLU A 61 12.95 -12.19 -5.97
CA GLU A 61 13.29 -11.97 -7.38
C GLU A 61 12.55 -10.74 -7.93
N ILE A 62 13.21 -10.02 -8.83
CA ILE A 62 12.61 -8.88 -9.53
C ILE A 62 12.67 -9.17 -11.03
N GLU A 63 11.55 -8.93 -11.68
CA GLU A 63 11.44 -9.00 -13.14
C GLU A 63 10.98 -7.64 -13.66
N GLU A 64 11.84 -7.02 -14.49
CA GLU A 64 11.58 -5.69 -15.04
C GLU A 64 11.07 -5.82 -16.49
N ASN A 65 9.89 -5.30 -16.76
CA ASN A 65 9.25 -5.29 -18.06
C ASN A 65 8.92 -3.86 -18.47
N SER A 66 8.65 -3.63 -19.75
CA SER A 66 8.18 -2.33 -20.22
C SER A 66 6.65 -2.25 -20.18
N GLU A 67 6.13 -1.03 -20.13
CA GLU A 67 4.68 -0.79 -20.31
C GLU A 67 4.21 -1.22 -21.71
N LEU A 68 5.11 -1.27 -22.70
CA LEU A 68 4.79 -1.74 -24.04
C LEU A 68 4.54 -3.26 -24.04
N ASP A 69 5.31 -4.05 -23.30
CA ASP A 69 5.09 -5.49 -23.16
C ASP A 69 3.73 -5.76 -22.51
N LEU A 70 3.39 -4.97 -21.47
CA LEU A 70 2.07 -5.04 -20.84
C LEU A 70 0.94 -4.69 -21.81
N LEU A 71 1.10 -3.66 -22.63
CA LEU A 71 0.11 -3.24 -23.62
C LEU A 71 -0.10 -4.31 -24.72
N VAL A 72 0.97 -4.98 -25.14
CA VAL A 72 0.87 -6.09 -26.11
C VAL A 72 0.07 -7.23 -25.50
N SER A 73 0.42 -7.65 -24.30
CA SER A 73 -0.30 -8.71 -23.59
C SER A 73 -1.77 -8.33 -23.32
N PHE A 74 -2.03 -7.08 -22.94
CA PHE A 74 -3.40 -6.59 -22.78
C PHE A 74 -4.24 -6.75 -24.07
N LYS A 75 -3.69 -6.40 -25.22
CA LYS A 75 -4.37 -6.57 -26.52
C LYS A 75 -4.63 -8.03 -26.86
N GLU A 76 -3.75 -8.95 -26.48
CA GLU A 76 -3.94 -10.39 -26.67
C GLU A 76 -5.15 -10.93 -25.90
N HIS A 77 -5.53 -10.30 -24.80
CA HIS A 77 -6.69 -10.68 -23.96
C HIS A 77 -8.02 -10.04 -24.39
N GLU A 78 -8.08 -9.32 -25.53
CA GLU A 78 -9.28 -8.57 -25.95
C GLU A 78 -10.56 -9.42 -26.05
N ASN A 79 -10.42 -10.69 -26.44
CA ASN A 79 -11.53 -11.63 -26.60
C ASN A 79 -11.44 -12.82 -25.63
N ASP A 80 -10.83 -12.64 -24.48
CA ASP A 80 -10.74 -13.70 -23.46
C ASP A 80 -12.14 -14.10 -22.96
N PRO A 81 -12.51 -15.39 -23.03
CA PRO A 81 -13.84 -15.85 -22.65
C PRO A 81 -14.16 -15.66 -21.15
N ARG A 82 -13.17 -15.39 -20.31
CA ARG A 82 -13.35 -15.13 -18.87
C ARG A 82 -13.82 -13.70 -18.56
N ILE A 83 -13.73 -12.77 -19.50
CA ILE A 83 -14.06 -11.35 -19.32
C ILE A 83 -15.46 -11.16 -18.75
N ASP A 84 -16.46 -11.84 -19.31
CA ASP A 84 -17.86 -11.67 -18.89
C ASP A 84 -18.07 -12.07 -17.42
N GLY A 85 -17.36 -13.09 -16.95
CA GLY A 85 -17.37 -13.50 -15.54
C GLY A 85 -16.78 -12.43 -14.62
N VAL A 86 -15.63 -11.86 -14.99
CA VAL A 86 -14.98 -10.77 -14.21
C VAL A 86 -15.85 -9.50 -14.21
N CYS A 87 -16.49 -9.17 -15.35
CA CYS A 87 -17.46 -8.05 -15.41
C CYS A 87 -18.63 -8.23 -14.44
N ALA A 88 -19.17 -9.45 -14.35
CA ALA A 88 -20.25 -9.77 -13.42
C ALA A 88 -19.80 -9.62 -11.95
N ASP A 89 -18.57 -10.04 -11.63
CA ASP A 89 -17.98 -9.86 -10.31
C ASP A 89 -17.79 -8.37 -9.96
N MET A 90 -17.26 -7.57 -10.89
CA MET A 90 -17.11 -6.11 -10.71
C MET A 90 -18.45 -5.43 -10.47
N ALA A 91 -19.47 -5.79 -11.25
CA ALA A 91 -20.83 -5.24 -11.09
C ALA A 91 -21.43 -5.58 -9.72
N LYS A 92 -21.21 -6.81 -9.24
CA LYS A 92 -21.67 -7.26 -7.92
C LYS A 92 -20.92 -6.56 -6.78
N GLU A 93 -19.61 -6.39 -6.92
CA GLU A 93 -18.72 -5.77 -5.92
C GLU A 93 -19.05 -4.30 -5.70
N MET A 94 -19.25 -3.55 -6.77
CA MET A 94 -19.46 -2.12 -6.70
C MET A 94 -20.94 -1.70 -6.63
N GLY A 95 -21.86 -2.50 -7.17
CA GLY A 95 -23.28 -2.16 -7.19
C GLY A 95 -23.53 -0.77 -7.79
N GLU A 96 -24.25 0.08 -7.06
CA GLU A 96 -24.54 1.47 -7.47
C GLU A 96 -23.31 2.39 -7.51
N GLY A 97 -22.21 2.01 -6.85
CA GLY A 97 -20.92 2.73 -6.92
C GLY A 97 -20.17 2.53 -8.22
N ASN A 98 -20.65 1.72 -9.15
CA ASN A 98 -20.04 1.53 -10.45
C ASN A 98 -20.51 2.58 -11.47
N TYR A 99 -19.97 3.79 -11.39
CA TYR A 99 -20.41 4.90 -12.25
C TYR A 99 -19.97 4.76 -13.70
N TYR A 100 -18.98 3.92 -13.98
CA TYR A 100 -18.41 3.70 -15.31
C TYR A 100 -18.44 2.22 -15.71
N SER A 101 -19.62 1.62 -15.63
CA SER A 101 -19.84 0.20 -15.98
C SER A 101 -19.48 -0.14 -17.44
N ASP A 102 -19.45 0.85 -18.32
CA ASP A 102 -18.96 0.73 -19.70
C ASP A 102 -17.47 0.35 -19.77
N LEU A 103 -16.69 0.66 -18.74
CA LEU A 103 -15.27 0.29 -18.65
C LEU A 103 -15.03 -1.14 -18.13
N ASN A 104 -16.04 -1.79 -17.54
CA ASN A 104 -15.85 -3.09 -16.89
C ASN A 104 -15.16 -4.10 -17.81
N ARG A 105 -15.51 -4.11 -19.11
CA ARG A 105 -14.90 -5.05 -20.06
C ARG A 105 -13.39 -4.84 -20.22
N ARG A 106 -12.94 -3.58 -20.32
CA ARG A 106 -11.51 -3.25 -20.44
C ARG A 106 -10.77 -3.49 -19.12
N MET A 107 -11.37 -3.13 -17.99
CA MET A 107 -10.81 -3.40 -16.66
C MET A 107 -10.71 -4.89 -16.38
N ALA A 108 -11.71 -5.69 -16.77
CA ALA A 108 -11.69 -7.14 -16.66
C ALA A 108 -10.60 -7.77 -17.55
N GLN A 109 -10.46 -7.29 -18.78
CA GLN A 109 -9.37 -7.67 -19.68
C GLN A 109 -8.00 -7.41 -19.02
N PHE A 110 -7.81 -6.26 -18.40
CA PHE A 110 -6.55 -5.90 -17.72
C PHE A 110 -6.30 -6.77 -16.49
N GLU A 111 -7.32 -7.03 -15.67
CA GLU A 111 -7.21 -7.95 -14.52
C GLU A 111 -6.75 -9.34 -14.97
N LEU A 112 -7.35 -9.89 -16.03
CA LEU A 112 -6.95 -11.19 -16.59
C LEU A 112 -5.52 -11.15 -17.14
N THR A 113 -5.15 -10.06 -17.77
CA THR A 113 -3.77 -9.85 -18.26
C THR A 113 -2.75 -9.96 -17.13
N LEU A 114 -2.99 -9.29 -16.01
CA LEU A 114 -2.08 -9.33 -14.87
C LEU A 114 -2.07 -10.71 -14.19
N LEU A 115 -3.22 -11.36 -14.06
CA LEU A 115 -3.31 -12.70 -13.48
C LEU A 115 -2.55 -13.74 -14.31
N ASP A 116 -2.73 -13.73 -15.62
CA ASP A 116 -2.01 -14.65 -16.53
C ASP A 116 -0.52 -14.31 -16.62
N TRP A 117 -0.17 -13.03 -16.56
CA TRP A 117 1.23 -12.60 -16.44
C TRP A 117 1.88 -13.15 -15.18
N ALA A 118 1.24 -12.99 -14.04
CA ALA A 118 1.74 -13.54 -12.78
C ALA A 118 1.99 -15.05 -12.89
N GLU A 119 1.02 -15.79 -13.41
CA GLU A 119 1.12 -17.25 -13.53
C GLU A 119 2.23 -17.69 -14.49
N LYS A 120 2.35 -17.02 -15.62
CA LYS A 120 3.36 -17.32 -16.66
C LYS A 120 4.79 -16.97 -16.20
N HIS A 121 4.94 -15.89 -15.45
CA HIS A 121 6.24 -15.30 -15.12
C HIS A 121 6.72 -15.58 -13.69
N LYS A 122 5.92 -16.17 -12.81
CA LYS A 122 6.36 -16.48 -11.44
C LYS A 122 7.59 -17.40 -11.37
N GLY A 123 7.84 -18.20 -12.39
CA GLY A 123 9.00 -19.10 -12.46
C GLY A 123 9.00 -20.12 -11.33
N SER A 124 10.11 -20.17 -10.56
CA SER A 124 10.26 -21.05 -9.40
C SER A 124 9.60 -20.49 -8.14
N LYS A 125 9.18 -19.23 -8.15
CA LYS A 125 8.53 -18.57 -7.01
C LYS A 125 7.07 -18.99 -6.89
N LYS A 126 6.52 -18.85 -5.68
CA LYS A 126 5.13 -19.23 -5.41
C LYS A 126 4.20 -18.04 -5.43
N TYR A 127 4.72 -16.85 -5.14
CA TYR A 127 3.95 -15.63 -4.96
C TYR A 127 4.46 -14.54 -5.87
N VAL A 128 3.55 -13.68 -6.30
CA VAL A 128 3.83 -12.51 -7.13
C VAL A 128 3.25 -11.28 -6.47
N ALA A 129 3.97 -10.18 -6.55
CA ALA A 129 3.45 -8.83 -6.37
C ALA A 129 3.83 -8.00 -7.60
N PHE A 130 3.05 -6.98 -7.91
CA PHE A 130 3.34 -6.07 -8.99
C PHE A 130 3.79 -4.71 -8.46
N ALA A 131 4.56 -4.01 -9.28
CA ALA A 131 4.80 -2.59 -9.14
C ALA A 131 4.61 -1.95 -10.51
N ASP A 132 3.52 -1.20 -10.66
CA ASP A 132 3.11 -0.57 -11.92
C ASP A 132 3.02 0.96 -11.79
N LYS A 133 2.62 1.63 -12.86
CA LYS A 133 2.32 3.05 -12.83
C LYS A 133 1.20 3.40 -13.79
N CYS A 134 0.39 4.39 -13.43
CA CYS A 134 -0.66 4.89 -14.31
C CYS A 134 -0.19 6.05 -15.19
N TRP A 135 0.79 6.83 -14.77
CA TRP A 135 1.18 8.04 -15.52
C TRP A 135 2.63 8.00 -16.00
N PRO A 136 2.97 8.73 -17.10
CA PRO A 136 2.04 9.65 -17.81
C PRO A 136 1.24 9.00 -18.95
N ALA A 137 1.55 7.77 -19.36
CA ALA A 137 1.06 7.23 -20.63
C ALA A 137 -0.07 6.21 -20.52
N PHE A 138 -0.21 5.54 -19.38
CA PHE A 138 -1.13 4.42 -19.23
C PHE A 138 -2.59 4.78 -19.63
N PRO A 139 -3.22 5.85 -19.10
CA PRO A 139 -4.63 6.09 -19.35
C PRO A 139 -4.91 6.33 -20.83
N SER A 140 -4.07 7.09 -21.50
CA SER A 140 -4.23 7.38 -22.94
C SER A 140 -4.02 6.15 -23.84
N GLN A 141 -3.25 5.14 -23.40
CA GLN A 141 -2.96 3.92 -24.16
C GLN A 141 -3.95 2.79 -23.85
N PHE A 142 -4.32 2.63 -22.59
CA PHE A 142 -5.25 1.59 -22.14
C PHE A 142 -6.71 2.07 -22.13
N GLY A 143 -6.95 3.39 -22.10
CA GLY A 143 -8.26 4.02 -22.12
C GLY A 143 -8.99 4.01 -20.78
N PHE A 144 -8.26 3.81 -19.66
CA PHE A 144 -8.77 3.88 -18.30
C PHE A 144 -7.61 3.96 -17.30
N GLU A 145 -7.91 4.26 -16.03
CA GLU A 145 -6.96 4.19 -14.90
C GLU A 145 -6.95 2.79 -14.28
N PRO A 146 -5.77 2.23 -13.91
CA PRO A 146 -5.68 0.86 -13.42
C PRO A 146 -6.10 0.70 -11.95
N CYS A 147 -6.32 1.78 -11.21
CA CYS A 147 -6.40 1.80 -9.75
C CYS A 147 -7.46 0.83 -9.19
N TYR A 148 -8.67 0.79 -9.76
CA TYR A 148 -9.70 -0.15 -9.31
C TYR A 148 -9.29 -1.61 -9.56
N VAL A 149 -8.65 -1.91 -10.67
CA VAL A 149 -8.14 -3.27 -10.94
C VAL A 149 -7.05 -3.64 -9.94
N ASN A 150 -6.13 -2.72 -9.65
CA ASN A 150 -5.08 -2.90 -8.65
C ASN A 150 -5.68 -3.19 -7.26
N SER A 151 -6.69 -2.41 -6.84
CA SER A 151 -7.48 -2.64 -5.62
C SER A 151 -8.03 -4.08 -5.54
N ARG A 152 -8.61 -4.58 -6.64
CA ARG A 152 -9.15 -5.94 -6.72
C ARG A 152 -8.08 -7.02 -6.58
N LEU A 153 -6.91 -6.83 -7.18
CA LEU A 153 -5.79 -7.77 -7.06
C LEU A 153 -5.25 -7.82 -5.62
N VAL A 154 -5.11 -6.66 -4.97
CA VAL A 154 -4.71 -6.60 -3.54
C VAL A 154 -5.71 -7.35 -2.66
N SER A 155 -7.02 -7.19 -2.88
CA SER A 155 -8.07 -7.94 -2.17
C SER A 155 -7.95 -9.46 -2.36
N ARG A 156 -7.31 -9.91 -3.44
CA ARG A 156 -7.06 -11.33 -3.76
C ARG A 156 -5.68 -11.82 -3.33
N GLY A 157 -4.94 -11.01 -2.59
CA GLY A 157 -3.62 -11.38 -2.08
C GLY A 157 -2.47 -11.20 -3.07
N ILE A 158 -2.66 -10.38 -4.11
CA ILE A 158 -1.64 -9.99 -5.07
C ILE A 158 -1.44 -8.47 -4.95
N PRO A 159 -0.49 -8.00 -4.12
CA PRO A 159 -0.21 -6.57 -4.00
C PRO A 159 0.19 -5.96 -5.35
N VAL A 160 -0.30 -4.75 -5.59
CA VAL A 160 0.06 -3.93 -6.75
C VAL A 160 0.40 -2.53 -6.26
N SER A 161 1.68 -2.27 -6.15
CA SER A 161 2.20 -0.99 -5.67
C SER A 161 2.30 0.02 -6.81
N CYS A 162 1.78 1.22 -6.60
CA CYS A 162 1.82 2.28 -7.60
C CYS A 162 3.22 2.91 -7.72
N GLU A 163 3.42 3.72 -8.78
CA GLU A 163 4.65 4.45 -9.12
C GLU A 163 5.91 3.57 -9.21
N VAL A 164 5.71 2.27 -9.51
CA VAL A 164 6.78 1.26 -9.56
C VAL A 164 7.56 1.21 -8.24
N ASP A 165 6.86 1.36 -7.12
CA ASP A 165 7.46 1.28 -5.79
C ASP A 165 7.71 -0.18 -5.38
N ILE A 166 8.89 -0.70 -5.74
CA ILE A 166 9.27 -2.09 -5.51
C ILE A 166 9.30 -2.42 -4.00
N TYR A 167 9.78 -1.50 -3.17
CA TYR A 167 9.79 -1.69 -1.71
C TYR A 167 8.41 -1.48 -1.09
N GLY A 168 7.55 -0.70 -1.74
CA GLY A 168 6.12 -0.63 -1.45
C GLY A 168 5.47 -1.99 -1.64
N ALA A 169 5.65 -2.61 -2.81
CA ALA A 169 5.13 -3.94 -3.12
C ALA A 169 5.63 -5.02 -2.13
N LEU A 170 6.92 -4.98 -1.75
CA LEU A 170 7.46 -5.85 -0.71
C LEU A 170 6.78 -5.61 0.65
N SER A 171 6.61 -4.34 1.03
CA SER A 171 6.01 -3.99 2.32
C SER A 171 4.54 -4.42 2.38
N GLU A 172 3.76 -4.18 1.33
CA GLU A 172 2.38 -4.68 1.22
C GLU A 172 2.33 -6.21 1.31
N TYR A 173 3.23 -6.91 0.61
CA TYR A 173 3.28 -8.38 0.68
C TYR A 173 3.63 -8.91 2.08
N ILE A 174 4.54 -8.24 2.77
CA ILE A 174 4.86 -8.55 4.18
C ILE A 174 3.62 -8.40 5.05
N GLY A 175 2.88 -7.29 4.92
CA GLY A 175 1.67 -7.06 5.68
C GLY A 175 0.58 -8.09 5.41
N LEU A 176 0.36 -8.43 4.14
CA LEU A 176 -0.54 -9.51 3.74
C LEU A 176 -0.17 -10.83 4.44
N CYS A 177 1.12 -11.17 4.49
CA CYS A 177 1.59 -12.37 5.18
C CYS A 177 1.37 -12.31 6.69
N ILE A 178 1.59 -11.15 7.32
CA ILE A 178 1.46 -10.95 8.77
C ILE A 178 -0.02 -10.95 9.19
N SER A 179 -0.85 -10.14 8.52
CA SER A 179 -2.26 -9.98 8.88
C SER A 179 -3.17 -11.10 8.39
N ALA A 180 -2.80 -11.76 7.28
CA ALA A 180 -3.66 -12.63 6.48
C ALA A 180 -4.92 -11.90 5.98
N ASP A 181 -4.80 -10.61 5.75
CA ASP A 181 -5.87 -9.72 5.33
C ASP A 181 -5.33 -8.72 4.30
N ALA A 182 -6.24 -8.05 3.57
CA ALA A 182 -5.88 -7.04 2.60
C ALA A 182 -5.13 -5.87 3.27
N VAL A 183 -4.20 -5.31 2.54
CA VAL A 183 -3.33 -4.19 2.93
C VAL A 183 -3.46 -3.07 1.91
N THR A 184 -2.85 -1.92 2.14
CA THR A 184 -2.75 -0.85 1.14
C THR A 184 -1.43 -0.12 1.26
N LEU A 185 -1.02 0.55 0.17
CA LEU A 185 0.06 1.52 0.15
C LEU A 185 -0.53 2.91 0.09
N LEU A 186 -0.09 3.81 0.96
CA LEU A 186 -0.59 5.18 1.03
C LEU A 186 0.53 6.19 1.17
N ASP A 187 0.28 7.39 0.66
CA ASP A 187 1.08 8.58 0.90
C ASP A 187 0.79 9.18 2.27
N ILE A 188 1.79 9.64 2.98
CA ILE A 188 1.60 10.72 3.95
C ILE A 188 1.44 11.99 3.10
N ASN A 189 0.22 12.26 2.71
CA ASN A 189 -0.06 13.27 1.68
C ASN A 189 -0.04 14.69 2.24
N ASN A 190 -0.78 14.94 3.31
CA ASN A 190 -0.96 16.29 3.84
C ASN A 190 -1.35 16.29 5.32
N SER A 191 -1.22 17.44 5.97
CA SER A 191 -1.81 17.66 7.27
C SER A 191 -3.33 17.66 7.19
N VAL A 192 -3.99 17.23 8.26
CA VAL A 192 -5.46 17.39 8.36
C VAL A 192 -5.79 18.88 8.39
N PRO A 193 -6.73 19.36 7.55
CA PRO A 193 -7.18 20.75 7.58
C PRO A 193 -7.67 21.17 8.96
N GLN A 194 -7.29 22.36 9.42
CA GLN A 194 -7.62 22.86 10.76
C GLN A 194 -9.12 22.79 11.06
N TYR A 195 -9.99 23.11 10.09
CA TYR A 195 -11.42 23.11 10.29
C TYR A 195 -11.97 21.67 10.51
N ILE A 196 -11.44 20.65 9.82
CA ILE A 196 -11.83 19.24 10.06
C ILE A 196 -11.38 18.83 11.46
N TYR A 197 -10.15 19.20 11.85
CA TYR A 197 -9.66 18.90 13.20
C TYR A 197 -10.55 19.54 14.28
N ASP A 198 -10.86 20.82 14.16
CA ASP A 198 -11.66 21.55 15.16
C ASP A 198 -13.11 21.05 15.25
N GLU A 199 -13.73 20.67 14.13
CA GLU A 199 -15.11 20.22 14.05
C GLU A 199 -15.29 18.74 14.43
N ASP A 200 -14.37 17.87 13.96
CA ASP A 200 -14.63 16.43 13.93
C ASP A 200 -13.65 15.61 14.80
N ILE A 201 -12.50 16.13 15.17
CA ILE A 201 -11.47 15.37 15.92
C ILE A 201 -11.32 15.89 17.33
N LYS A 202 -11.10 17.18 17.50
CA LYS A 202 -10.82 17.82 18.77
C LYS A 202 -11.93 17.59 19.80
N GLY A 203 -11.56 16.99 20.92
CA GLY A 203 -12.50 16.65 21.99
C GLY A 203 -13.37 15.42 21.76
N LYS A 204 -13.27 14.80 20.58
CA LYS A 204 -13.90 13.51 20.28
C LYS A 204 -12.87 12.36 20.31
N TYR A 205 -11.63 12.67 19.94
CA TYR A 205 -10.50 11.75 19.97
C TYR A 205 -9.36 12.35 20.79
N ASP A 206 -8.52 11.50 21.39
CA ASP A 206 -7.39 11.93 22.22
C ASP A 206 -6.09 12.07 21.37
N TYR A 207 -6.19 12.89 20.31
CA TYR A 207 -5.07 13.19 19.43
C TYR A 207 -4.92 14.69 19.24
N ALA A 208 -3.67 15.16 19.25
CA ALA A 208 -3.33 16.51 18.78
C ALA A 208 -3.41 16.57 17.24
N LEU A 209 -3.54 17.78 16.69
CA LEU A 209 -3.46 17.95 15.22
C LEU A 209 -2.17 17.37 14.64
N THR A 210 -1.06 17.50 15.35
CA THR A 210 0.26 16.97 14.96
C THR A 210 0.37 15.45 14.99
N ASP A 211 -0.60 14.76 15.59
CA ASP A 211 -0.68 13.30 15.59
C ASP A 211 -1.45 12.77 14.37
N THR A 212 -2.06 13.67 13.58
CA THR A 212 -2.93 13.32 12.46
C THR A 212 -2.36 13.70 11.11
N PHE A 213 -2.72 12.96 10.08
CA PHE A 213 -2.41 13.26 8.68
C PHE A 213 -3.46 12.68 7.74
N MET A 214 -3.50 13.22 6.51
CA MET A 214 -4.28 12.65 5.42
C MET A 214 -3.45 11.54 4.76
N GLY A 215 -3.85 10.29 4.93
CA GLY A 215 -3.29 9.16 4.18
C GLY A 215 -4.06 9.02 2.88
N PHE A 216 -3.38 9.06 1.75
CA PHE A 216 -3.99 9.17 0.43
C PHE A 216 -3.33 8.26 -0.60
N HIS A 217 -4.11 7.71 -1.48
CA HIS A 217 -3.68 7.27 -2.81
C HIS A 217 -4.82 7.44 -3.83
N CYS A 218 -4.49 7.41 -5.12
CA CYS A 218 -5.48 7.70 -6.16
C CYS A 218 -6.67 6.72 -6.20
N GLY A 219 -6.55 5.51 -5.63
CA GLY A 219 -7.67 4.56 -5.57
C GLY A 219 -7.31 3.10 -5.75
N ASN A 220 -6.11 2.69 -5.31
CA ASN A 220 -5.70 1.28 -5.25
C ASN A 220 -5.93 0.63 -3.87
N THR A 221 -6.49 1.36 -2.89
CA THR A 221 -6.91 0.76 -1.62
C THR A 221 -7.98 -0.30 -1.87
N PRO A 222 -7.87 -1.49 -1.28
CA PRO A 222 -8.85 -2.57 -1.44
C PRO A 222 -10.26 -2.13 -1.12
N GLU A 223 -11.21 -2.47 -1.98
CA GLU A 223 -12.63 -2.16 -1.84
C GLU A 223 -13.17 -2.54 -0.47
N CYS A 224 -12.79 -3.72 0.04
CA CYS A 224 -13.23 -4.23 1.35
C CYS A 224 -12.70 -3.42 2.55
N LYS A 225 -11.79 -2.47 2.34
CA LYS A 225 -11.25 -1.57 3.36
C LYS A 225 -11.81 -0.15 3.26
N MET A 226 -12.74 0.08 2.37
CA MET A 226 -13.36 1.38 2.16
C MET A 226 -14.77 1.47 2.71
N CYS A 227 -15.23 2.68 3.00
CA CYS A 227 -16.61 2.93 3.39
C CYS A 227 -17.60 2.54 2.28
N SER A 228 -18.86 2.32 2.66
CA SER A 228 -19.92 1.91 1.72
C SER A 228 -20.23 2.93 0.62
N THR A 229 -19.79 4.17 0.78
CA THR A 229 -19.94 5.26 -0.19
C THR A 229 -18.91 5.25 -1.31
N ARG A 230 -18.00 4.28 -1.33
CA ARG A 230 -16.99 4.12 -2.37
C ARG A 230 -17.60 3.97 -3.76
N ALA A 231 -16.89 4.48 -4.75
CA ALA A 231 -17.36 4.41 -6.13
C ALA A 231 -16.17 4.36 -7.12
N VAL A 232 -16.40 3.70 -8.27
CA VAL A 232 -15.48 3.83 -9.40
C VAL A 232 -15.71 5.17 -10.05
N LYS A 233 -14.71 6.04 -9.99
CA LYS A 233 -14.74 7.39 -10.50
C LYS A 233 -13.58 7.65 -11.47
N TYR A 234 -13.17 8.90 -11.61
CA TYR A 234 -12.03 9.32 -12.45
C TYR A 234 -10.95 9.96 -11.60
N GLN A 235 -9.73 9.88 -12.05
CA GLN A 235 -8.56 10.46 -11.39
C GLN A 235 -8.50 11.96 -11.65
N LEU A 236 -8.88 12.74 -10.66
CA LEU A 236 -9.07 14.19 -10.77
C LEU A 236 -7.81 14.94 -11.21
N ILE A 237 -6.63 14.53 -10.73
CA ILE A 237 -5.37 15.21 -11.05
C ILE A 237 -5.00 14.94 -12.51
N GLN A 238 -5.08 13.68 -12.95
CA GLN A 238 -4.76 13.32 -14.34
C GLN A 238 -5.78 13.89 -15.33
N HIS A 239 -7.05 13.92 -14.97
CA HIS A 239 -8.08 14.58 -15.78
C HIS A 239 -7.71 16.06 -16.06
N ARG A 240 -7.28 16.77 -15.03
CA ARG A 240 -6.85 18.18 -15.17
C ARG A 240 -5.58 18.36 -16.00
N LEU A 241 -4.71 17.34 -16.02
CA LEU A 241 -3.41 17.41 -16.71
C LEU A 241 -3.47 16.89 -18.15
N LEU A 242 -4.29 15.90 -18.42
CA LEU A 242 -4.24 15.11 -19.65
C LEU A 242 -5.45 15.32 -20.57
N GLU A 243 -6.58 15.77 -20.03
CA GLU A 243 -7.81 15.99 -20.77
C GLU A 243 -8.14 17.47 -20.95
N PRO A 244 -8.95 17.85 -21.97
CA PRO A 244 -9.29 19.24 -22.18
C PRO A 244 -10.01 19.86 -20.99
N ALA A 245 -9.66 21.09 -20.63
CA ALA A 245 -10.28 21.78 -19.50
C ALA A 245 -11.80 21.90 -19.67
N GLY A 246 -12.55 21.39 -18.69
CA GLY A 246 -14.02 21.42 -18.68
C GLY A 246 -14.69 20.32 -19.51
N SER A 247 -13.93 19.36 -20.05
CA SER A 247 -14.53 18.17 -20.68
C SER A 247 -15.02 17.18 -19.60
N ASP A 248 -15.93 16.30 -19.98
CA ASP A 248 -16.25 15.13 -19.19
C ASP A 248 -15.03 14.17 -19.18
N PRO A 249 -14.81 13.41 -18.08
CA PRO A 249 -13.73 12.43 -18.03
C PRO A 249 -13.90 11.35 -19.07
N ASP A 250 -12.82 11.03 -19.79
CA ASP A 250 -12.79 9.99 -20.82
C ASP A 250 -11.85 8.85 -20.39
N PHE A 251 -10.56 8.94 -20.71
CA PHE A 251 -9.60 7.87 -20.41
C PHE A 251 -9.01 7.94 -18.97
N THR A 252 -9.30 8.97 -18.19
CA THR A 252 -8.89 9.08 -16.78
C THR A 252 -9.87 8.46 -15.80
N ARG A 253 -10.86 7.70 -16.29
CA ARG A 253 -11.84 6.94 -15.49
C ARG A 253 -11.27 5.60 -15.07
N GLY A 254 -11.69 5.06 -13.90
CA GLY A 254 -11.31 3.72 -13.42
C GLY A 254 -10.61 3.71 -12.07
N THR A 255 -10.59 4.82 -11.33
CA THR A 255 -10.09 4.88 -9.95
C THR A 255 -11.17 4.51 -8.95
N LEU A 256 -10.80 3.87 -7.83
CA LEU A 256 -11.71 3.59 -6.72
C LEU A 256 -11.60 4.71 -5.69
N GLU A 257 -12.64 5.54 -5.61
CA GLU A 257 -12.66 6.73 -4.76
C GLU A 257 -13.60 6.57 -3.57
N GLY A 258 -13.22 7.07 -2.42
CA GLY A 258 -14.01 7.11 -1.19
C GLY A 258 -13.14 7.16 0.06
N ASP A 259 -13.79 7.34 1.22
CA ASP A 259 -13.11 7.30 2.50
C ASP A 259 -12.73 5.86 2.86
N ILE A 260 -11.53 5.68 3.42
CA ILE A 260 -11.08 4.41 3.98
C ILE A 260 -11.80 4.20 5.32
N ALA A 261 -12.30 2.99 5.56
CA ALA A 261 -13.06 2.68 6.75
C ALA A 261 -12.20 2.80 8.02
N ALA A 262 -12.81 3.33 9.07
CA ALA A 262 -12.18 3.44 10.38
C ALA A 262 -11.73 2.08 10.92
N SER A 263 -10.51 2.01 11.42
CA SER A 263 -9.92 0.79 11.99
C SER A 263 -8.60 1.08 12.71
N ASP A 264 -8.20 0.19 13.60
CA ASP A 264 -6.82 0.11 14.05
C ASP A 264 -5.90 -0.16 12.87
N ILE A 265 -4.68 0.38 12.89
CA ILE A 265 -3.69 0.17 11.83
C ILE A 265 -2.28 -0.02 12.37
N THR A 266 -1.46 -0.66 11.56
CA THR A 266 -0.01 -0.56 11.63
C THR A 266 0.49 0.06 10.32
N PHE A 267 1.13 1.22 10.44
CA PHE A 267 1.79 1.94 9.36
C PHE A 267 3.27 1.61 9.38
N TYR A 268 3.81 1.08 8.29
CA TYR A 268 5.18 0.55 8.29
C TYR A 268 5.79 0.57 6.88
N ARG A 269 7.12 0.42 6.83
CA ARG A 269 7.84 0.23 5.56
C ARG A 269 9.15 -0.51 5.80
N LEU A 270 9.51 -1.39 4.89
CA LEU A 270 10.86 -1.90 4.69
C LEU A 270 11.46 -1.18 3.49
N GLN A 271 12.67 -0.65 3.62
CA GLN A 271 13.33 0.14 2.59
C GLN A 271 14.84 -0.15 2.60
N CYS A 272 15.46 -0.05 1.44
CA CYS A 272 16.92 0.00 1.33
C CYS A 272 17.38 1.47 1.33
N ASP A 273 18.46 1.77 2.01
CA ASP A 273 19.12 3.08 1.88
C ASP A 273 20.01 3.18 0.64
N SER A 274 20.70 4.32 0.45
CA SER A 274 21.59 4.55 -0.69
C SER A 274 22.80 3.61 -0.74
N GLU A 275 23.18 3.02 0.39
CA GLU A 275 24.32 2.12 0.53
C GLU A 275 23.94 0.65 0.35
N GLY A 276 22.65 0.37 0.23
CA GLY A 276 22.11 -0.97 0.04
C GLY A 276 21.75 -1.67 1.35
N GLU A 277 21.78 -0.97 2.49
CA GLU A 277 21.44 -1.53 3.79
C GLU A 277 19.91 -1.46 4.02
N LEU A 278 19.34 -2.57 4.47
CA LEU A 278 17.93 -2.66 4.77
C LEU A 278 17.61 -2.02 6.14
N ARG A 279 16.58 -1.21 6.16
CA ARG A 279 16.04 -0.55 7.35
C ARG A 279 14.52 -0.50 7.29
N ALA A 280 13.88 -0.36 8.43
CA ALA A 280 12.43 -0.35 8.52
C ALA A 280 11.92 0.70 9.50
N TYR A 281 10.63 1.03 9.38
CA TYR A 281 9.89 1.67 10.45
C TYR A 281 8.55 0.98 10.69
N ILE A 282 8.02 1.15 11.89
CA ILE A 282 6.74 0.62 12.34
C ILE A 282 6.08 1.66 13.23
N ALA A 283 4.81 1.97 13.00
CA ALA A 283 4.01 2.81 13.88
C ALA A 283 2.59 2.27 13.97
N GLU A 284 2.05 2.18 15.18
CA GLU A 284 0.66 1.79 15.41
C GLU A 284 -0.21 3.02 15.66
N GLY A 285 -1.43 2.96 15.17
CA GLY A 285 -2.42 4.02 15.30
C GLY A 285 -3.78 3.56 14.78
N GLU A 286 -4.57 4.49 14.30
CA GLU A 286 -5.90 4.21 13.78
C GLU A 286 -6.26 5.13 12.61
N ILE A 287 -7.25 4.71 11.82
CA ILE A 287 -7.99 5.55 10.87
C ILE A 287 -9.24 6.02 11.60
N LEU A 288 -9.44 7.32 11.67
CA LEU A 288 -10.56 7.92 12.38
C LEU A 288 -11.84 7.84 11.55
N ASP A 289 -12.98 7.63 12.22
CA ASP A 289 -14.31 7.71 11.60
C ASP A 289 -14.72 9.18 11.38
N VAL A 290 -14.00 9.84 10.47
CA VAL A 290 -14.17 11.26 10.15
C VAL A 290 -14.18 11.43 8.64
N PRO A 291 -15.22 12.06 8.05
CA PRO A 291 -15.28 12.30 6.61
C PRO A 291 -14.12 13.18 6.14
N THR A 292 -13.41 12.71 5.13
CA THR A 292 -12.24 13.46 4.60
C THR A 292 -12.64 14.66 3.76
N ARG A 293 -13.85 14.67 3.19
CA ARG A 293 -14.36 15.74 2.30
C ARG A 293 -13.41 16.01 1.12
N SER A 294 -12.79 14.96 0.59
CA SER A 294 -11.78 15.02 -0.46
C SER A 294 -12.02 13.96 -1.54
N PHE A 295 -11.03 13.68 -2.36
CA PHE A 295 -11.09 12.73 -3.48
C PHE A 295 -10.01 11.65 -3.33
N GLY A 296 -10.09 10.60 -4.16
CA GLY A 296 -9.20 9.45 -4.14
C GLY A 296 -9.56 8.44 -3.06
N GLY A 297 -8.72 7.45 -2.85
CA GLY A 297 -8.77 6.55 -1.70
C GLY A 297 -8.06 7.22 -0.53
N ILE A 298 -8.79 7.73 0.45
CA ILE A 298 -8.26 8.66 1.44
C ILE A 298 -8.83 8.38 2.83
N GLY A 299 -8.04 8.65 3.88
CA GLY A 299 -8.46 8.54 5.26
C GLY A 299 -7.78 9.55 6.17
N ILE A 300 -8.35 9.81 7.33
CA ILE A 300 -7.69 10.59 8.39
C ILE A 300 -7.02 9.60 9.33
N PHE A 301 -5.72 9.60 9.32
CA PHE A 301 -4.86 8.75 10.12
C PHE A 301 -4.44 9.46 11.39
N ALA A 302 -4.44 8.76 12.51
CA ALA A 302 -3.91 9.23 13.78
C ALA A 302 -2.89 8.24 14.32
N ILE A 303 -1.67 8.72 14.56
CA ILE A 303 -0.57 7.95 15.14
C ILE A 303 -0.03 8.76 16.32
N PRO A 304 0.05 8.22 17.54
CA PRO A 304 0.60 8.94 18.69
C PRO A 304 1.99 9.48 18.41
N GLU A 305 2.22 10.75 18.71
CA GLU A 305 3.50 11.46 18.51
C GLU A 305 3.96 11.47 17.02
N MET A 306 3.01 11.47 16.07
CA MET A 306 3.30 11.41 14.63
C MET A 306 4.23 12.52 14.17
N GLY A 307 4.08 13.75 14.66
CA GLY A 307 4.94 14.87 14.26
C GLY A 307 6.42 14.63 14.63
N ARG A 308 6.69 14.02 15.78
CA ARG A 308 8.05 13.65 16.22
C ARG A 308 8.55 12.43 15.43
N PHE A 309 7.71 11.43 15.27
CA PHE A 309 8.03 10.24 14.46
C PHE A 309 8.35 10.62 13.01
N TYR A 310 7.54 11.46 12.39
CA TYR A 310 7.76 11.96 11.04
C TYR A 310 9.12 12.66 10.90
N ARG A 311 9.43 13.58 11.85
CA ARG A 311 10.69 14.32 11.84
C ARG A 311 11.91 13.42 12.05
N HIS A 312 11.91 12.61 13.11
CA HIS A 312 13.10 11.90 13.62
C HIS A 312 13.29 10.50 13.03
N VAL A 313 12.25 9.93 12.41
CA VAL A 313 12.34 8.64 11.74
C VAL A 313 12.23 8.82 10.23
N LEU A 314 11.10 9.37 9.72
CA LEU A 314 10.88 9.37 8.29
C LEU A 314 11.80 10.35 7.55
N VAL A 315 11.79 11.63 7.95
CA VAL A 315 12.57 12.68 7.28
C VAL A 315 14.07 12.51 7.52
N GLU A 316 14.48 12.33 8.77
CA GLU A 316 15.89 12.22 9.12
C GLU A 316 16.55 11.00 8.46
N LYS A 317 15.84 9.87 8.43
CA LYS A 317 16.33 8.64 7.80
C LYS A 317 15.99 8.56 6.30
N ARG A 318 15.42 9.61 5.73
CA ARG A 318 15.12 9.74 4.29
C ARG A 318 14.23 8.62 3.76
N TYR A 319 13.19 8.26 4.50
CA TYR A 319 12.16 7.40 3.98
C TYR A 319 11.28 8.14 2.96
N PRO A 320 10.75 7.45 1.94
CA PRO A 320 9.76 8.06 1.06
C PRO A 320 8.46 8.35 1.83
N HIS A 321 7.58 9.14 1.21
CA HIS A 321 6.26 9.43 1.76
C HIS A 321 5.29 8.23 1.69
N HIS A 322 5.60 7.20 0.89
CA HIS A 322 4.85 5.95 0.85
C HIS A 322 5.06 5.12 2.10
N GLY A 323 3.98 4.62 2.68
CA GLY A 323 3.98 3.60 3.71
C GLY A 323 2.91 2.54 3.48
N ALA A 324 3.21 1.30 3.82
CA ALA A 324 2.23 0.23 3.80
C ALA A 324 1.37 0.29 5.07
N VAL A 325 0.10 -0.05 4.93
CA VAL A 325 -0.88 -0.07 6.02
C VAL A 325 -1.48 -1.46 6.11
N ALA A 326 -1.27 -2.12 7.25
CA ALA A 326 -2.02 -3.30 7.65
C ALA A 326 -3.13 -2.87 8.63
N PHE A 327 -4.34 -3.39 8.40
CA PHE A 327 -5.53 -3.05 9.17
C PHE A 327 -5.58 -3.90 10.45
N GLY A 328 -5.11 -3.33 11.54
CA GLY A 328 -4.94 -3.92 12.87
C GLY A 328 -3.57 -3.61 13.48
N HIS A 329 -3.37 -3.97 14.75
CA HIS A 329 -2.11 -3.79 15.46
C HIS A 329 -1.20 -5.02 15.28
N TYR A 330 -0.19 -4.88 14.44
CA TYR A 330 0.78 -5.94 14.10
C TYR A 330 2.23 -5.53 14.38
N GLY A 331 2.45 -4.43 15.11
CA GLY A 331 3.78 -3.89 15.36
C GLY A 331 4.76 -4.89 15.94
N LYS A 332 4.32 -5.67 16.95
CA LYS A 332 5.12 -6.74 17.55
C LYS A 332 5.57 -7.77 16.50
N LEU A 333 4.65 -8.24 15.67
CA LEU A 333 4.93 -9.29 14.69
C LEU A 333 5.85 -8.80 13.57
N LEU A 334 5.67 -7.55 13.13
CA LEU A 334 6.55 -6.91 12.16
C LEU A 334 7.94 -6.67 12.73
N PHE A 335 8.04 -6.24 13.99
CA PHE A 335 9.33 -6.07 14.66
C PHE A 335 10.09 -7.40 14.75
N ASP A 336 9.42 -8.47 15.19
CA ASP A 336 10.00 -9.82 15.26
C ASP A 336 10.46 -10.29 13.88
N LEU A 337 9.63 -10.08 12.83
CA LEU A 337 9.97 -10.42 11.45
C LEU A 337 11.22 -9.66 10.98
N PHE A 338 11.25 -8.35 11.14
CA PHE A 338 12.37 -7.52 10.68
C PHE A 338 13.65 -7.89 11.40
N ARG A 339 13.59 -8.16 12.71
CA ARG A 339 14.74 -8.68 13.47
C ARG A 339 15.20 -10.04 12.95
N TYR A 340 14.28 -10.93 12.62
CA TYR A 340 14.60 -12.23 12.02
C TYR A 340 15.27 -12.10 10.64
N LEU A 341 14.82 -11.16 9.83
CA LEU A 341 15.40 -10.85 8.52
C LEU A 341 16.75 -10.13 8.62
N GLY A 342 17.26 -9.86 9.84
CA GLY A 342 18.54 -9.22 10.06
C GLY A 342 18.51 -7.68 10.00
N ILE A 343 17.35 -7.07 9.94
CA ILE A 343 17.21 -5.60 9.94
C ILE A 343 17.63 -5.07 11.31
N LYS A 344 18.63 -4.20 11.32
CA LYS A 344 19.19 -3.62 12.54
C LYS A 344 18.56 -2.29 12.90
N ASP A 345 18.33 -1.45 11.89
CA ASP A 345 17.73 -0.14 12.05
C ASP A 345 16.20 -0.22 11.84
N ILE A 346 15.47 -0.28 12.96
CA ILE A 346 14.01 -0.28 12.98
C ILE A 346 13.56 0.94 13.78
N GLY A 347 13.01 1.94 13.08
CA GLY A 347 12.38 3.10 13.70
C GLY A 347 10.95 2.79 14.15
N PHE A 348 10.49 3.42 15.22
CA PHE A 348 9.10 3.29 15.67
C PHE A 348 8.66 4.59 16.37
N ASN A 349 7.33 4.82 16.45
CA ASN A 349 6.82 5.98 17.16
C ASN A 349 7.05 5.83 18.65
N GLN A 350 7.85 6.74 19.20
CA GLN A 350 8.21 6.72 20.61
C GLN A 350 7.16 7.45 21.46
N PRO A 351 6.80 6.91 22.63
CA PRO A 351 5.88 7.57 23.53
C PRO A 351 6.44 8.91 24.02
N LYS A 352 5.55 9.80 24.43
CA LYS A 352 5.91 11.07 25.04
C LYS A 352 6.88 10.87 26.20
N GLY A 353 7.97 11.62 26.20
CA GLY A 353 9.01 11.55 27.24
C GLY A 353 10.17 10.60 26.92
N MET A 354 10.08 9.78 25.88
CA MET A 354 11.22 9.02 25.36
C MET A 354 11.77 9.74 24.12
N LEU A 355 13.04 10.16 24.18
CA LEU A 355 13.67 10.93 23.11
C LEU A 355 14.21 10.01 22.01
N TYR A 356 14.08 10.45 20.77
CA TYR A 356 14.84 9.86 19.66
C TYR A 356 16.33 10.19 19.81
N PRO A 357 17.25 9.37 19.28
CA PRO A 357 18.69 9.62 19.42
C PRO A 357 19.15 10.98 18.92
N SER A 358 18.47 11.55 17.92
CA SER A 358 18.75 12.85 17.32
C SER A 358 17.93 14.00 17.91
N GLU A 359 16.99 13.70 18.79
CA GLU A 359 16.09 14.70 19.35
C GLU A 359 16.79 15.57 20.38
N ASN A 360 16.66 16.89 20.22
CA ASN A 360 17.27 17.84 21.14
C ASN A 360 16.56 17.83 22.52
N PRO A 361 17.23 17.39 23.60
CA PRO A 361 16.59 17.26 24.91
C PRO A 361 16.25 18.59 25.59
N PHE A 362 16.71 19.71 25.03
CA PHE A 362 16.51 21.05 25.61
C PHE A 362 15.34 21.81 24.93
N VAL A 363 14.68 21.23 23.93
CA VAL A 363 13.45 21.79 23.36
C VAL A 363 12.29 21.44 24.30
N LYS A 364 11.60 22.46 24.81
CA LYS A 364 10.44 22.32 25.70
C LYS A 364 9.14 22.48 24.92
#